data_b6831f9c3286e7b67bc7501e6e0ff2a7
#
_entry.id   b6831f9c3286e7b67bc7501e6e0ff2a7
#
_cell.length_a   1.000
_cell.length_b   1.000
_cell.length_c   1.000
_cell.angle_alpha   90.00
_cell.angle_beta   90.00
_cell.angle_gamma   90.00
#
_symmetry.space_group_name_H-M   'P 1'
#
loop_
_entity.id
_entity.type
_entity.pdbx_description
1 polymer ?
#
loop_
_entity_poly.entity_id
_entity_poly.type
_entity_poly.pdbx_seq_one_letter_code
_entity_poly.pdbx_strand_id
1 'polypeptide(L)'
;MDNISNYVYRVFRKEELEKFRKSKLFRGNELDISSGFVHLSTEQQIKETINKYFKTEQTYIVKFKISDLEDSLRWEKSRNDEIFPHYYGTLESRLIIHITNQHNYEL
;
A
#
# COMPACT_ATOMS: atom_id res chain seq x y z
N MET A 1 -12.38 5.42 -19.67
CA MET A 1 -12.35 5.32 -19.09
C MET A 1 -11.79 5.31 -18.44
N ASP A 2 -11.48 5.38 -18.28
CA ASP A 2 -11.13 5.31 -17.67
C ASP A 2 -10.63 5.76 -16.61
N ASN A 3 -10.81 5.91 -15.88
CA ASN A 3 -10.49 6.26 -14.48
C ASN A 3 -9.58 5.27 -13.80
N ILE A 4 -8.81 4.63 -14.58
CA ILE A 4 -7.87 3.65 -14.04
C ILE A 4 -6.65 4.43 -13.57
N SER A 5 -6.42 4.41 -12.25
CA SER A 5 -5.22 4.99 -11.68
C SER A 5 -4.01 4.19 -12.13
N ASN A 6 -2.89 4.87 -12.31
CA ASN A 6 -1.62 4.22 -12.61
C ASN A 6 -0.85 3.83 -11.36
N TYR A 7 -1.46 4.02 -10.20
CA TYR A 7 -0.75 3.90 -8.93
C TYR A 7 -1.49 3.04 -7.92
N VAL A 8 -0.72 2.44 -7.04
CA VAL A 8 -1.25 1.73 -5.87
C VAL A 8 -0.55 2.27 -4.63
N TYR A 9 -1.15 2.05 -3.48
CA TYR A 9 -0.75 2.71 -2.25
C TYR A 9 -0.65 1.72 -1.10
N ARG A 10 0.21 2.05 -0.14
CA ARG A 10 0.31 1.31 1.12
C ARG A 10 0.40 2.28 2.27
N VAL A 11 -0.34 2.00 3.34
CA VAL A 11 -0.24 2.77 4.59
C VAL A 11 0.84 2.12 5.46
N PHE A 12 1.79 2.93 5.91
CA PHE A 12 2.87 2.48 6.79
C PHE A 12 2.80 3.24 8.10
N ARG A 13 3.02 2.54 9.20
CA ARG A 13 3.33 3.21 10.46
C ARG A 13 4.75 3.74 10.36
N LYS A 14 5.07 4.71 11.20
CA LYS A 14 6.37 5.38 11.13
C LYS A 14 7.53 4.38 11.19
N GLU A 15 7.48 3.48 12.16
CA GLU A 15 8.56 2.49 12.35
C GLU A 15 8.69 1.56 11.17
N GLU A 16 7.56 1.16 10.59
CA GLU A 16 7.57 0.30 9.41
C GLU A 16 8.22 0.99 8.23
N LEU A 17 7.89 2.27 8.02
CA LEU A 17 8.44 3.02 6.90
C LEU A 17 9.94 3.25 7.09
N GLU A 18 10.36 3.60 8.30
CA GLU A 18 11.77 3.79 8.59
C GLU A 18 12.57 2.52 8.32
N LYS A 19 12.02 1.38 8.75
CA LYS A 19 12.67 0.10 8.55
C LYS A 19 12.77 -0.24 7.07
N PHE A 20 11.68 0.00 6.33
CA PHE A 20 11.62 -0.22 4.88
C PHE A 20 12.71 0.60 4.18
N ARG A 21 12.78 1.87 4.50
CA ARG A 21 13.75 2.76 3.84
C ARG A 21 15.18 2.39 4.20
N LYS A 22 15.42 1.97 5.43
CA LYS A 22 16.75 1.59 5.87
C LYS A 22 17.21 0.28 5.25
N SER A 23 16.34 -0.72 5.24
CA SER A 23 16.67 -2.04 4.70
C SER A 23 16.52 -2.08 3.17
N LYS A 24 15.77 -1.12 2.61
CA LYS A 24 15.46 -0.99 1.19
C LYS A 24 14.48 -2.04 0.69
N LEU A 25 14.00 -2.94 1.54
CA LEU A 25 13.08 -4.01 1.17
C LEU A 25 11.94 -4.11 2.17
N PHE A 26 10.74 -4.43 1.67
CA PHE A 26 9.58 -4.67 2.52
C PHE A 26 8.90 -5.95 2.06
N ARG A 27 8.91 -6.95 2.93
CA ARG A 27 8.28 -8.25 2.65
C ARG A 27 6.89 -8.39 3.25
N GLY A 28 6.47 -7.38 4.03
CA GLY A 28 5.17 -7.38 4.65
C GLY A 28 5.25 -7.39 6.17
N ASN A 29 4.15 -6.99 6.81
CA ASN A 29 4.01 -7.13 8.26
C ASN A 29 3.42 -8.53 8.54
N GLU A 30 3.02 -8.78 9.78
CA GLU A 30 2.48 -10.10 10.16
C GLU A 30 1.30 -10.53 9.31
N LEU A 31 0.37 -9.61 9.06
CA LEU A 31 -0.80 -9.92 8.26
C LEU A 31 -0.44 -10.26 6.83
N ASP A 32 0.46 -9.48 6.24
CA ASP A 32 0.91 -9.73 4.87
C ASP A 32 1.54 -11.11 4.77
N ILE A 33 2.43 -11.42 5.71
CA ILE A 33 3.17 -12.68 5.69
C ILE A 33 2.20 -13.87 5.85
N SER A 34 1.25 -13.75 6.76
CA SER A 34 0.29 -14.83 6.97
C SER A 34 -0.65 -14.98 5.78
N SER A 35 -0.93 -13.91 5.05
CA SER A 35 -1.78 -13.96 3.87
C SER A 35 -1.04 -14.43 2.63
N GLY A 36 0.28 -14.30 2.61
CA GLY A 36 1.09 -14.69 1.47
C GLY A 36 1.29 -13.60 0.43
N PHE A 37 0.92 -12.36 0.72
CA PHE A 37 1.09 -11.24 -0.20
C PHE A 37 1.07 -9.92 0.55
N VAL A 38 1.64 -8.88 -0.06
CA VAL A 38 1.61 -7.54 0.51
C VAL A 38 0.29 -6.87 0.14
N HIS A 39 -0.42 -6.37 1.13
CA HIS A 39 -1.72 -5.71 0.92
C HIS A 39 -1.49 -4.28 0.45
N LEU A 40 -2.05 -3.96 -0.71
CA LEU A 40 -2.02 -2.61 -1.26
C LEU A 40 -3.44 -2.12 -1.46
N SER A 41 -3.58 -0.85 -1.83
CA SER A 41 -4.89 -0.22 -2.03
C SER A 41 -4.86 0.68 -3.25
N THR A 42 -6.02 0.88 -3.87
CA THR A 42 -6.17 1.95 -4.84
C THR A 42 -6.29 3.26 -4.07
N GLU A 43 -6.26 4.37 -4.79
CA GLU A 43 -6.41 5.69 -4.16
C GLU A 43 -7.74 5.81 -3.39
N GLN A 44 -8.81 5.31 -3.98
CA GLN A 44 -10.11 5.35 -3.30
C GLN A 44 -10.14 4.47 -2.07
N GLN A 45 -9.52 3.30 -2.15
CA GLN A 45 -9.50 2.36 -1.04
C GLN A 45 -8.64 2.83 0.11
N ILE A 46 -7.60 3.63 -0.16
CA ILE A 46 -6.70 4.08 0.88
C ILE A 46 -7.42 4.96 1.91
N LYS A 47 -8.37 5.78 1.44
CA LYS A 47 -9.16 6.63 2.33
C LYS A 47 -9.96 5.78 3.32
N GLU A 48 -10.60 4.75 2.82
CA GLU A 48 -11.40 3.84 3.64
C GLU A 48 -10.52 3.07 4.61
N THR A 49 -9.35 2.63 4.14
CA THR A 49 -8.40 1.90 4.96
C THR A 49 -7.94 2.75 6.15
N ILE A 50 -7.61 4.01 5.89
CA ILE A 50 -7.17 4.92 6.95
C ILE A 50 -8.29 5.15 7.96
N ASN A 51 -9.50 5.41 7.47
CA ASN A 51 -10.63 5.64 8.36
C ASN A 51 -10.94 4.43 9.22
N LYS A 52 -10.79 3.24 8.66
CA LYS A 52 -11.19 2.02 9.37
C LYS A 52 -10.13 1.54 10.36
N TYR A 53 -8.84 1.65 10.00
CA TYR A 53 -7.78 1.01 10.78
C TYR A 53 -6.77 1.96 11.39
N PHE A 54 -6.65 3.19 10.86
CA PHE A 54 -5.56 4.08 11.24
C PHE A 54 -6.02 5.48 11.60
N LYS A 55 -7.30 5.63 11.94
CA LYS A 55 -7.88 6.95 12.15
C LYS A 55 -7.14 7.78 13.20
N THR A 56 -6.71 7.12 14.28
CA THR A 56 -6.07 7.81 15.39
C THR A 56 -4.55 7.65 15.42
N GLU A 57 -3.99 6.99 14.42
CA GLU A 57 -2.56 6.74 14.36
C GLU A 57 -1.89 7.71 13.41
N GLN A 58 -0.60 7.93 13.62
CA GLN A 58 0.20 8.68 12.68
C GLN A 58 0.80 7.72 11.69
N THR A 59 0.36 7.84 10.43
CA THR A 59 0.81 6.94 9.38
C THR A 59 1.22 7.74 8.15
N TYR A 60 1.81 7.02 7.21
CA TYR A 60 2.29 7.59 5.97
C TYR A 60 1.74 6.79 4.81
N ILE A 61 1.32 7.48 3.78
CA ILE A 61 0.79 6.85 2.56
C ILE A 61 1.90 6.84 1.53
N VAL A 62 2.27 5.65 1.10
CA VAL A 62 3.37 5.46 0.16
C VAL A 62 2.79 5.01 -1.17
N LYS A 63 3.22 5.68 -2.24
CA LYS A 63 2.70 5.53 -3.58
C LYS A 63 3.68 4.77 -4.45
N PHE A 64 3.17 3.80 -5.19
CA PHE A 64 3.95 3.01 -6.13
C PHE A 64 3.29 3.03 -7.50
N LYS A 65 4.09 2.88 -8.54
CA LYS A 65 3.58 2.82 -9.90
C LYS A 65 3.22 1.39 -10.25
N ILE A 66 2.01 1.20 -10.79
CA ILE A 66 1.53 -0.15 -11.13
C ILE A 66 2.49 -0.85 -12.09
N SER A 67 2.98 -0.14 -13.10
CA SER A 67 3.87 -0.76 -14.09
C SER A 67 5.18 -1.26 -13.50
N ASP A 68 5.59 -0.72 -12.35
CA ASP A 68 6.80 -1.20 -11.67
C ASP A 68 6.56 -2.49 -10.88
N LEU A 69 5.31 -2.84 -10.66
CA LEU A 69 4.92 -3.98 -9.82
C LEU A 69 4.15 -5.04 -10.57
N GLU A 70 3.80 -4.81 -11.82
CA GLU A 70 2.76 -5.59 -12.49
C GLU A 70 3.07 -7.07 -12.63
N ASP A 71 4.35 -7.46 -12.68
CA ASP A 71 4.71 -8.87 -12.82
C ASP A 71 4.20 -9.73 -11.66
N SER A 72 4.09 -9.13 -10.47
CA SER A 72 3.66 -9.85 -9.27
C SER A 72 2.44 -9.22 -8.62
N LEU A 73 1.79 -8.29 -9.30
CA LEU A 73 0.60 -7.63 -8.79
C LEU A 73 -0.65 -8.33 -9.29
N ARG A 74 -1.53 -8.71 -8.37
CA ARG A 74 -2.77 -9.39 -8.72
C ARG A 74 -3.95 -8.65 -8.11
N TRP A 75 -5.01 -8.55 -8.89
CA TRP A 75 -6.24 -7.88 -8.47
C TRP A 75 -7.22 -8.94 -8.03
N GLU A 76 -7.47 -9.01 -6.71
CA GLU A 76 -8.23 -10.12 -6.13
C GLU A 76 -9.29 -9.61 -5.17
N LYS A 77 -10.36 -10.38 -5.01
CA LYS A 77 -11.40 -10.06 -4.04
C LYS A 77 -10.86 -10.16 -2.63
N SER A 78 -11.25 -9.21 -1.80
CA SER A 78 -10.86 -9.20 -0.40
C SER A 78 -12.03 -8.64 0.41
N ARG A 79 -11.77 -7.68 1.28
CA ARG A 79 -12.74 -7.09 2.18
C ARG A 79 -14.00 -6.63 1.41
N ASN A 80 -15.19 -7.09 1.87
CA ASN A 80 -16.50 -6.73 1.28
C ASN A 80 -16.63 -7.12 -0.20
N ASP A 81 -15.95 -8.17 -0.63
CA ASP A 81 -15.94 -8.61 -2.03
C ASP A 81 -15.35 -7.59 -2.99
N GLU A 82 -14.70 -6.58 -2.44
CA GLU A 82 -14.07 -5.54 -3.24
C GLU A 82 -12.72 -6.05 -3.77
N ILE A 83 -12.37 -5.60 -4.99
CA ILE A 83 -11.12 -6.00 -5.62
C ILE A 83 -9.99 -5.11 -5.10
N PHE A 84 -8.96 -5.73 -4.54
CA PHE A 84 -7.78 -5.03 -4.05
C PHE A 84 -6.53 -5.52 -4.77
N PRO A 85 -5.53 -4.64 -4.92
CA PRO A 85 -4.24 -5.08 -5.46
C PRO A 85 -3.42 -5.80 -4.39
N HIS A 86 -3.01 -7.00 -4.71
CA HIS A 86 -2.19 -7.83 -3.83
C HIS A 86 -0.83 -8.06 -4.51
N TYR A 87 0.24 -7.76 -3.81
CA TYR A 87 1.57 -7.88 -4.39
C TYR A 87 2.27 -9.13 -3.88
N TYR A 88 2.58 -10.02 -4.80
CA TYR A 88 3.23 -11.30 -4.48
C TYR A 88 4.74 -11.20 -4.69
N GLY A 89 5.36 -10.28 -3.98
CA GLY A 89 6.79 -10.07 -4.10
C GLY A 89 7.30 -9.22 -2.95
N THR A 90 8.52 -8.78 -3.07
CA THR A 90 9.16 -7.90 -2.10
C THR A 90 9.18 -6.48 -2.67
N LEU A 91 8.61 -5.53 -1.93
CA LEU A 91 8.65 -4.13 -2.36
C LEU A 91 10.06 -3.59 -2.17
N GLU A 92 10.49 -2.74 -3.09
CA GLU A 92 11.80 -2.10 -3.02
C GLU A 92 11.62 -0.59 -2.82
N SER A 93 12.38 -0.03 -1.92
CA SER A 93 12.23 1.40 -1.61
C SER A 93 12.55 2.30 -2.80
N ARG A 94 13.39 1.83 -3.74
CA ARG A 94 13.70 2.61 -4.94
C ARG A 94 12.48 2.82 -5.83
N LEU A 95 11.42 2.03 -5.63
CA LEU A 95 10.19 2.15 -6.43
C LEU A 95 9.18 3.11 -5.83
N ILE A 96 9.47 3.69 -4.67
CA ILE A 96 8.58 4.67 -4.05
C ILE A 96 8.51 5.92 -4.91
N ILE A 97 7.28 6.30 -5.29
CA ILE A 97 7.05 7.52 -6.07
C ILE A 97 6.88 8.72 -5.15
N HIS A 98 6.16 8.52 -4.04
CA HIS A 98 5.82 9.63 -3.16
C HIS A 98 5.44 9.11 -1.80
N ILE A 99 5.72 9.90 -0.76
CA ILE A 99 5.33 9.61 0.62
C ILE A 99 4.56 10.80 1.13
N THR A 100 3.35 10.56 1.66
CA THR A 100 2.51 11.60 2.19
C THR A 100 2.10 11.25 3.61
N ASN A 101 2.21 12.23 4.52
CA ASN A 101 1.68 12.07 5.87
C ASN A 101 0.16 11.99 5.78
N GLN A 102 -0.47 11.06 6.53
CA GLN A 102 -1.92 10.88 6.41
C GLN A 102 -2.70 12.16 6.75
N HIS A 103 -2.17 13.00 7.63
CA HIS A 103 -2.85 14.24 8.00
C HIS A 103 -2.85 15.28 6.89
N ASN A 104 -1.98 15.12 5.90
CA ASN A 104 -1.92 16.00 4.74
C ASN A 104 -2.65 15.42 3.54
N TYR A 105 -3.26 14.24 3.71
CA TYR A 105 -3.98 13.56 2.65
C TYR A 105 -5.46 13.91 2.75
N GLU A 106 -6.04 14.37 1.68
CA GLU A 106 -7.46 14.71 1.67
C GLU A 106 -8.31 13.45 1.63
N LEU A 107 -9.07 13.25 2.67
CA LEU A 107 -9.92 12.06 2.79
C LEU A 107 -11.38 12.35 2.42
#